data_bcd4047d9e9f41a6aae30b1f5b2ebb6f
#
_entry.id   bcd4047d9e9f41a6aae30b1f5b2ebb6f
#
_cell.length_a   1.000
_cell.length_b   1.000
_cell.length_c   1.000
_cell.angle_alpha   90.00
_cell.angle_beta   90.00
_cell.angle_gamma   90.00
#
_symmetry.space_group_name_H-M   'P 1'
#
loop_
_entity.id
_entity.type
_entity.pdbx_description
1 polymer ?
#
loop_
_entity_poly.entity_id
_entity_poly.type
_entity_poly.pdbx_seq_one_letter_code
_entity_poly.pdbx_strand_id
1 'polypeptide(L)'
;MVRKTIGSLLVVVLSIGTASADNVKNMYRKGWIDFNKNGVMDIYEDPNASVEARIADLLGQMTLDEKTCQMATLYGSGRVLKDKYPTENWKNEIWKDGIGNIDEQGNGVQDGLNYELSFPWTKSIQNRHEIQRWFVEQTRLGIPVDFTNEGIRGLCHDQATSFPAQ
;
A
#
# COMPACT_ATOMS: atom_id res chain seq x y z
N MET A 1 35.95 50.01 -11.87
CA MET A 1 34.49 49.93 -11.70
C MET A 1 34.06 48.50 -12.05
N VAL A 2 33.94 47.61 -11.04
CA VAL A 2 33.69 46.18 -11.24
C VAL A 2 32.24 45.92 -10.83
N ARG A 3 31.40 45.55 -11.80
CA ARG A 3 30.04 45.14 -11.56
C ARG A 3 30.01 43.69 -11.07
N LYS A 4 29.59 43.49 -9.82
CA LYS A 4 29.28 42.17 -9.28
C LYS A 4 27.85 41.75 -9.75
N THR A 5 27.78 40.74 -10.56
CA THR A 5 26.53 40.07 -10.93
C THR A 5 26.18 39.09 -9.80
N ILE A 6 25.09 39.33 -9.11
CA ILE A 6 24.54 38.41 -8.10
C ILE A 6 23.65 37.45 -8.84
N GLY A 7 24.12 36.19 -8.97
CA GLY A 7 23.31 35.11 -9.50
C GLY A 7 22.24 34.69 -8.48
N SER A 8 20.99 34.83 -8.86
CA SER A 8 19.86 34.34 -8.05
C SER A 8 19.78 32.81 -8.14
N LEU A 9 20.06 32.14 -7.03
CA LEU A 9 19.91 30.69 -6.90
C LEU A 9 18.43 30.40 -6.67
N LEU A 10 17.76 29.87 -7.69
CA LEU A 10 16.35 29.41 -7.58
C LEU A 10 16.35 28.07 -6.81
N VAL A 11 16.02 28.12 -5.54
CA VAL A 11 15.79 26.91 -4.72
C VAL A 11 14.39 26.42 -5.04
N VAL A 12 14.29 25.37 -5.84
CA VAL A 12 13.02 24.63 -6.01
C VAL A 12 12.84 23.75 -4.78
N VAL A 13 12.01 24.19 -3.85
CA VAL A 13 11.56 23.35 -2.73
C VAL A 13 10.49 22.42 -3.28
N LEU A 14 10.87 21.16 -3.55
CA LEU A 14 9.87 20.11 -3.72
C LEU A 14 9.19 19.88 -2.36
N SER A 15 7.99 20.40 -2.21
CA SER A 15 7.11 20.05 -1.11
C SER A 15 6.65 18.60 -1.30
N ILE A 16 7.23 17.67 -0.55
CA ILE A 16 6.66 16.33 -0.37
C ILE A 16 5.39 16.54 0.47
N GLY A 17 4.26 16.70 -0.22
CA GLY A 17 2.97 16.89 0.45
C GLY A 17 2.55 15.58 1.11
N THR A 18 2.46 15.58 2.43
CA THR A 18 1.62 14.60 3.13
C THR A 18 0.18 14.80 2.65
N ALA A 19 -0.47 13.74 2.19
CA ALA A 19 -1.86 13.83 1.77
C ALA A 19 -2.70 14.41 2.91
N SER A 20 -3.30 15.58 2.67
CA SER A 20 -4.22 16.19 3.63
C SER A 20 -5.47 15.30 3.75
N ALA A 21 -6.08 15.24 4.94
CA ALA A 21 -7.33 14.52 5.16
C ALA A 21 -8.45 14.91 4.18
N ASP A 22 -8.40 16.13 3.64
CA ASP A 22 -9.35 16.60 2.62
C ASP A 22 -9.08 15.96 1.24
N ASN A 23 -7.83 15.67 0.89
CA ASN A 23 -7.50 14.99 -0.37
C ASN A 23 -7.98 13.55 -0.36
N VAL A 24 -7.89 12.85 0.78
CA VAL A 24 -8.40 11.47 0.95
C VAL A 24 -9.93 11.42 0.77
N LYS A 25 -10.66 12.38 1.33
CA LYS A 25 -12.12 12.45 1.15
C LYS A 25 -12.55 12.64 -0.29
N ASN A 26 -11.73 13.30 -1.08
CA ASN A 26 -12.02 13.64 -2.48
C ASN A 26 -11.49 12.61 -3.49
N MET A 27 -10.75 11.59 -3.08
CA MET A 27 -10.19 10.60 -3.99
C MET A 27 -11.23 9.64 -4.58
N TYR A 28 -12.30 9.37 -3.85
CA TYR A 28 -13.37 8.47 -4.32
C TYR A 28 -14.36 9.24 -5.21
N ARG A 29 -14.17 9.12 -6.51
CA ARG A 29 -14.97 9.81 -7.54
C ARG A 29 -16.11 8.93 -8.04
N LYS A 30 -17.06 9.53 -8.76
CA LYS A 30 -18.11 8.75 -9.40
C LYS A 30 -17.55 7.93 -10.56
N GLY A 31 -17.39 6.62 -10.32
CA GLY A 31 -16.97 5.65 -11.34
C GLY A 31 -15.45 5.42 -11.44
N TRP A 32 -14.63 6.10 -10.64
CA TRP A 32 -13.18 5.91 -10.59
C TRP A 32 -12.59 6.33 -9.25
N ILE A 33 -11.34 6.00 -9.00
CA ILE A 33 -10.60 6.38 -7.79
C ILE A 33 -9.37 7.18 -8.23
N ASP A 34 -9.23 8.39 -7.67
CA ASP A 34 -8.07 9.27 -7.82
C ASP A 34 -6.95 8.77 -6.86
N PHE A 35 -6.24 7.73 -7.28
CA PHE A 35 -5.28 7.03 -6.43
C PHE A 35 -4.08 7.91 -6.05
N ASN A 36 -3.60 8.75 -6.94
CA ASN A 36 -2.49 9.66 -6.67
C ASN A 36 -2.92 11.01 -6.07
N LYS A 37 -4.22 11.23 -5.92
CA LYS A 37 -4.84 12.42 -5.28
C LYS A 37 -4.50 13.73 -5.99
N ASN A 38 -4.27 13.69 -7.31
CA ASN A 38 -3.95 14.87 -8.12
C ASN A 38 -5.20 15.61 -8.65
N GLY A 39 -6.38 14.99 -8.51
CA GLY A 39 -7.68 15.55 -8.93
C GLY A 39 -8.04 15.33 -10.40
N VAL A 40 -7.19 14.63 -11.15
CA VAL A 40 -7.37 14.33 -12.58
C VAL A 40 -7.38 12.81 -12.74
N MET A 41 -8.21 12.28 -13.64
CA MET A 41 -8.20 10.86 -13.94
C MET A 41 -7.02 10.53 -14.87
N ASP A 42 -6.00 9.89 -14.32
CA ASP A 42 -4.88 9.37 -15.09
C ASP A 42 -5.27 8.07 -15.83
N ILE A 43 -4.47 7.64 -16.79
CA ILE A 43 -4.80 6.44 -17.58
C ILE A 43 -4.87 5.19 -16.69
N TYR A 44 -4.00 5.08 -15.69
CA TYR A 44 -4.00 3.91 -14.79
C TYR A 44 -5.24 3.86 -13.88
N GLU A 45 -5.92 4.98 -13.70
CA GLU A 45 -7.14 5.13 -12.90
C GLU A 45 -8.42 4.94 -13.72
N ASP A 46 -8.33 5.03 -15.07
CA ASP A 46 -9.48 4.87 -15.95
C ASP A 46 -9.88 3.39 -16.07
N PRO A 47 -11.05 2.98 -15.53
CA PRO A 47 -11.52 1.61 -15.62
C PRO A 47 -11.83 1.15 -17.06
N ASN A 48 -11.95 2.07 -18.00
CA ASN A 48 -12.24 1.78 -19.41
C ASN A 48 -10.96 1.67 -20.27
N ALA A 49 -9.81 2.09 -19.76
CA ALA A 49 -8.54 1.93 -20.46
C ALA A 49 -8.08 0.46 -20.46
N SER A 50 -7.32 0.06 -21.49
CA SER A 50 -6.77 -1.31 -21.53
C SER A 50 -5.79 -1.55 -20.37
N VAL A 51 -5.67 -2.79 -19.93
CA VAL A 51 -4.75 -3.17 -18.86
C VAL A 51 -3.32 -2.76 -19.19
N GLU A 52 -2.88 -2.95 -20.42
CA GLU A 52 -1.56 -2.60 -20.91
C GLU A 52 -1.30 -1.09 -20.82
N ALA A 53 -2.28 -0.28 -21.21
CA ALA A 53 -2.18 1.18 -21.15
C ALA A 53 -2.10 1.65 -19.68
N ARG A 54 -2.92 1.07 -18.81
CA ARG A 54 -2.91 1.36 -17.37
C ARG A 54 -1.59 0.99 -16.72
N ILE A 55 -1.04 -0.17 -17.04
CA ILE A 55 0.27 -0.62 -16.52
C ILE A 55 1.39 0.31 -17.03
N ALA A 56 1.40 0.66 -18.31
CA ALA A 56 2.42 1.52 -18.88
C ALA A 56 2.42 2.92 -18.24
N ASP A 57 1.24 3.49 -18.03
CA ASP A 57 1.09 4.78 -17.38
C ASP A 57 1.57 4.74 -15.91
N LEU A 58 1.09 3.76 -15.12
CA LEU A 58 1.50 3.59 -13.73
C LEU A 58 3.03 3.41 -13.61
N LEU A 59 3.62 2.53 -14.42
CA LEU A 59 5.08 2.31 -14.44
C LEU A 59 5.85 3.57 -14.81
N GLY A 60 5.30 4.42 -15.68
CA GLY A 60 5.88 5.71 -16.05
C GLY A 60 5.89 6.71 -14.88
N GLN A 61 4.92 6.63 -14.00
CA GLN A 61 4.79 7.49 -12.82
C GLN A 61 5.59 7.02 -11.61
N MET A 62 5.93 5.72 -11.54
CA MET A 62 6.66 5.12 -10.41
C MET A 62 8.14 5.52 -10.38
N THR A 63 8.63 5.86 -9.19
CA THR A 63 10.06 5.95 -8.88
C THR A 63 10.72 4.57 -8.91
N LEU A 64 12.05 4.53 -8.91
CA LEU A 64 12.80 3.27 -8.80
C LEU A 64 12.53 2.56 -7.47
N ASP A 65 12.45 3.32 -6.38
CA ASP A 65 12.17 2.79 -5.04
C ASP A 65 10.78 2.16 -4.99
N GLU A 66 9.75 2.82 -5.52
CA GLU A 66 8.39 2.26 -5.61
C GLU A 66 8.36 0.99 -6.46
N LYS A 67 9.07 0.95 -7.59
CA LYS A 67 9.18 -0.27 -8.41
C LYS A 67 9.83 -1.41 -7.64
N THR A 68 10.88 -1.13 -6.88
CA THR A 68 11.58 -2.12 -6.06
C THR A 68 10.68 -2.63 -4.93
N CYS A 69 9.96 -1.74 -4.26
CA CYS A 69 9.02 -2.11 -3.20
C CYS A 69 7.87 -3.00 -3.72
N GLN A 70 7.39 -2.76 -4.96
CA GLN A 70 6.36 -3.61 -5.56
C GLN A 70 6.85 -5.06 -5.86
N MET A 71 8.15 -5.30 -5.83
CA MET A 71 8.74 -6.65 -5.96
C MET A 71 8.98 -7.32 -4.61
N ALA A 72 8.74 -6.64 -3.49
CA ALA A 72 8.99 -7.14 -2.15
C ALA A 72 7.73 -7.73 -1.50
N THR A 73 7.93 -8.75 -0.68
CA THR A 73 6.91 -9.37 0.16
C THR A 73 7.23 -9.17 1.63
N LEU A 74 6.24 -8.76 2.42
CA LEU A 74 6.30 -8.73 3.86
C LEU A 74 5.64 -9.97 4.44
N TYR A 75 6.29 -10.62 5.38
CA TYR A 75 5.78 -11.81 6.05
C TYR A 75 4.94 -11.44 7.28
N GLY A 76 3.70 -11.10 7.07
CA GLY A 76 2.74 -10.72 8.10
C GLY A 76 3.09 -9.41 8.83
N SER A 77 2.20 -8.41 8.83
CA SER A 77 2.48 -7.12 9.46
C SER A 77 2.76 -7.23 10.96
N GLY A 78 2.00 -8.05 11.67
CA GLY A 78 2.15 -8.26 13.11
C GLY A 78 3.42 -8.98 13.55
N ARG A 79 4.17 -9.58 12.63
CA ARG A 79 5.46 -10.26 12.91
C ARG A 79 6.66 -9.32 12.77
N VAL A 80 6.54 -8.34 11.89
CA VAL A 80 7.67 -7.49 11.49
C VAL A 80 7.53 -6.09 12.08
N LEU A 81 6.33 -5.55 12.13
CA LEU A 81 6.06 -4.20 12.59
C LEU A 81 5.63 -4.17 14.05
N LYS A 82 5.99 -3.10 14.74
CA LYS A 82 5.55 -2.88 16.12
C LYS A 82 4.05 -2.65 16.21
N ASP A 83 3.51 -1.92 15.23
CA ASP A 83 2.11 -1.58 15.18
C ASP A 83 1.35 -2.61 14.35
N LYS A 84 0.44 -3.34 14.98
CA LYS A 84 -0.39 -4.38 14.34
C LYS A 84 -1.33 -3.83 13.27
N TYR A 85 -1.75 -2.58 13.46
CA TYR A 85 -2.59 -1.83 12.52
C TYR A 85 -1.82 -0.63 11.97
N PRO A 86 -2.18 -0.11 10.81
CA PRO A 86 -1.53 1.06 10.24
C PRO A 86 -1.60 2.28 11.16
N THR A 87 -0.43 2.87 11.44
CA THR A 87 -0.27 4.12 12.19
C THR A 87 0.59 5.08 11.40
N GLU A 88 0.81 6.30 11.94
CA GLU A 88 1.76 7.24 11.33
C GLU A 88 3.19 6.70 11.28
N ASN A 89 3.56 5.76 12.15
CA ASN A 89 4.88 5.14 12.12
C ASN A 89 5.12 4.33 10.84
N TRP A 90 4.08 3.75 10.26
CA TRP A 90 4.19 3.00 9.01
C TRP A 90 4.75 3.85 7.85
N LYS A 91 4.48 5.15 7.83
CA LYS A 91 5.02 6.07 6.81
C LYS A 91 6.55 6.22 6.88
N ASN A 92 7.13 5.98 8.04
CA ASN A 92 8.57 6.10 8.27
C ASN A 92 9.31 4.76 8.17
N GLU A 93 8.59 3.65 7.99
CA GLU A 93 9.12 2.30 7.85
C GLU A 93 9.16 1.89 6.36
N ILE A 94 9.14 0.59 6.10
CA ILE A 94 9.19 0.03 4.75
C ILE A 94 7.96 0.33 3.89
N TRP A 95 6.87 0.78 4.52
CA TRP A 95 5.59 1.03 3.85
C TRP A 95 5.49 2.37 3.13
N LYS A 96 6.39 3.30 3.35
CA LYS A 96 6.31 4.68 2.80
C LYS A 96 6.18 4.71 1.28
N ASP A 97 6.84 3.79 0.59
CA ASP A 97 6.84 3.67 -0.88
C ASP A 97 5.88 2.56 -1.36
N GLY A 98 5.07 1.99 -0.46
CA GLY A 98 4.22 0.84 -0.70
C GLY A 98 4.97 -0.48 -0.60
N ILE A 99 4.29 -1.58 -0.88
CA ILE A 99 4.85 -2.93 -1.00
C ILE A 99 3.95 -3.77 -1.89
N GLY A 100 4.50 -4.72 -2.64
CA GLY A 100 3.72 -5.53 -3.56
C GLY A 100 2.80 -6.52 -2.89
N ASN A 101 3.28 -7.17 -1.82
CA ASN A 101 2.57 -8.29 -1.22
C ASN A 101 2.78 -8.38 0.28
N ILE A 102 1.75 -8.83 1.00
CA ILE A 102 1.83 -9.27 2.39
C ILE A 102 1.43 -10.73 2.43
N ASP A 103 2.39 -11.59 2.75
CA ASP A 103 2.16 -13.01 2.90
C ASP A 103 1.76 -13.38 4.33
N GLU A 104 0.93 -14.39 4.48
CA GLU A 104 0.47 -14.93 5.76
C GLU A 104 -0.11 -13.87 6.74
N GLN A 105 -0.79 -12.86 6.22
CA GLN A 105 -1.44 -11.87 7.07
C GLN A 105 -2.57 -12.51 7.91
N GLY A 106 -2.29 -12.70 9.19
CA GLY A 106 -3.28 -13.20 10.15
C GLY A 106 -3.65 -14.67 9.93
N ASN A 107 -2.71 -15.53 9.53
CA ASN A 107 -2.94 -16.98 9.50
C ASN A 107 -2.97 -17.62 10.91
N GLY A 108 -2.61 -16.92 11.95
CA GLY A 108 -3.07 -17.08 13.34
C GLY A 108 -2.42 -18.17 14.19
N VAL A 109 -1.87 -19.17 13.56
CA VAL A 109 -1.71 -20.48 14.22
C VAL A 109 -0.57 -20.58 15.24
N GLN A 110 0.46 -19.74 15.19
CA GLN A 110 1.66 -20.01 15.96
C GLN A 110 2.17 -18.88 16.85
N ASP A 111 1.72 -17.68 16.62
CA ASP A 111 2.18 -16.53 17.37
C ASP A 111 0.98 -15.85 18.02
N GLY A 112 0.90 -15.84 19.33
CA GLY A 112 -0.14 -15.07 20.07
C GLY A 112 -0.29 -13.62 19.60
N LEU A 113 0.68 -13.12 18.85
CA LEU A 113 0.67 -11.81 18.21
C LEU A 113 -0.33 -11.69 17.05
N ASN A 114 -0.55 -12.76 16.28
CA ASN A 114 -1.43 -12.72 15.11
C ASN A 114 -2.86 -13.18 15.39
N TYR A 115 -3.09 -13.88 16.51
CA TYR A 115 -4.43 -14.36 16.86
C TYR A 115 -5.45 -13.22 16.95
N GLU A 116 -5.08 -12.10 17.55
CA GLU A 116 -5.96 -10.93 17.64
C GLU A 116 -6.31 -10.32 16.27
N LEU A 117 -5.48 -10.53 15.25
CA LEU A 117 -5.68 -10.03 13.90
C LEU A 117 -6.46 -11.01 13.01
N SER A 118 -6.55 -12.28 13.42
CA SER A 118 -7.11 -13.36 12.61
C SER A 118 -8.41 -13.92 13.15
N PHE A 119 -8.66 -13.80 14.45
CA PHE A 119 -9.82 -14.42 15.11
C PHE A 119 -10.67 -13.39 15.89
N PRO A 120 -12.01 -13.42 15.81
CA PRO A 120 -12.80 -14.17 14.82
C PRO A 120 -12.64 -13.62 13.39
N TRP A 121 -13.22 -14.26 12.38
CA TRP A 121 -13.12 -13.85 10.98
C TRP A 121 -13.39 -12.37 10.73
N THR A 122 -14.28 -11.76 11.50
CA THR A 122 -14.56 -10.33 11.42
C THR A 122 -13.33 -9.47 11.70
N LYS A 123 -12.46 -9.89 12.60
CA LYS A 123 -11.19 -9.23 12.89
C LYS A 123 -10.20 -9.39 11.73
N SER A 124 -10.12 -10.58 11.16
CA SER A 124 -9.29 -10.84 9.99
C SER A 124 -9.69 -9.98 8.79
N ILE A 125 -10.97 -9.89 8.51
CA ILE A 125 -11.51 -9.05 7.43
C ILE A 125 -11.23 -7.56 7.72
N GLN A 126 -11.52 -7.10 8.93
CA GLN A 126 -11.28 -5.73 9.34
C GLN A 126 -9.80 -5.35 9.22
N ASN A 127 -8.88 -6.20 9.68
CA ASN A 127 -7.45 -5.96 9.61
C ASN A 127 -6.98 -5.79 8.16
N ARG A 128 -7.34 -6.72 7.27
CA ARG A 128 -7.00 -6.62 5.84
C ARG A 128 -7.60 -5.38 5.18
N HIS A 129 -8.84 -5.06 5.52
CA HIS A 129 -9.51 -3.86 5.00
C HIS A 129 -8.79 -2.58 5.43
N GLU A 130 -8.40 -2.47 6.69
CA GLU A 130 -7.68 -1.29 7.21
C GLU A 130 -6.28 -1.16 6.59
N ILE A 131 -5.56 -2.26 6.42
CA ILE A 131 -4.27 -2.28 5.76
C ILE A 131 -4.43 -1.86 4.29
N GLN A 132 -5.35 -2.46 3.54
CA GLN A 132 -5.59 -2.14 2.15
C GLN A 132 -5.97 -0.66 1.97
N ARG A 133 -6.87 -0.17 2.82
CA ARG A 133 -7.26 1.23 2.82
C ARG A 133 -6.06 2.15 3.06
N TRP A 134 -5.17 1.77 3.99
CA TRP A 134 -3.97 2.55 4.27
C TRP A 134 -3.07 2.66 3.02
N PHE A 135 -2.81 1.56 2.31
CA PHE A 135 -2.02 1.60 1.07
C PHE A 135 -2.66 2.51 0.03
N VAL A 136 -3.94 2.37 -0.20
CA VAL A 136 -4.68 3.17 -1.19
C VAL A 136 -4.71 4.65 -0.81
N GLU A 137 -4.97 4.97 0.46
CA GLU A 137 -5.16 6.34 0.91
C GLU A 137 -3.86 7.07 1.27
N GLN A 138 -2.85 6.38 1.78
CA GLN A 138 -1.67 7.00 2.37
C GLN A 138 -0.41 6.92 1.51
N THR A 139 -0.29 5.97 0.57
CA THR A 139 0.83 5.94 -0.36
C THR A 139 0.63 6.90 -1.53
N ARG A 140 1.71 7.30 -2.19
CA ARG A 140 1.70 8.34 -3.23
C ARG A 140 0.84 7.95 -4.44
N LEU A 141 0.98 6.73 -4.93
CA LEU A 141 0.27 6.23 -6.11
C LEU A 141 -0.96 5.37 -5.77
N GLY A 142 -1.24 5.16 -4.47
CA GLY A 142 -2.40 4.42 -4.01
C GLY A 142 -2.48 2.98 -4.50
N ILE A 143 -1.33 2.35 -4.80
CA ILE A 143 -1.30 0.97 -5.30
C ILE A 143 -1.78 0.03 -4.20
N PRO A 144 -2.84 -0.75 -4.44
CA PRO A 144 -3.31 -1.75 -3.48
C PRO A 144 -2.25 -2.82 -3.22
N VAL A 145 -2.13 -3.28 -1.96
CA VAL A 145 -1.26 -4.40 -1.63
C VAL A 145 -1.97 -5.73 -1.91
N ASP A 146 -1.24 -6.72 -2.41
CA ASP A 146 -1.75 -8.09 -2.52
C ASP A 146 -1.61 -8.84 -1.19
N PHE A 147 -2.50 -9.80 -0.94
CA PHE A 147 -2.46 -10.68 0.23
C PHE A 147 -2.40 -12.12 -0.22
N THR A 148 -1.32 -12.80 0.16
CA THR A 148 -1.16 -14.23 -0.07
C THR A 148 -1.18 -15.03 1.23
N ASN A 149 -1.36 -16.32 1.13
CA ASN A 149 -1.31 -17.24 2.27
C ASN A 149 -0.90 -18.62 1.79
N GLU A 150 -0.35 -19.42 2.69
CA GLU A 150 -0.01 -20.81 2.42
C GLU A 150 -1.24 -21.72 2.35
N GLY A 151 -1.11 -22.81 1.59
CA GLY A 151 -2.18 -23.77 1.35
C GLY A 151 -1.71 -25.23 1.35
N ILE A 152 -0.81 -25.61 2.25
CA ILE A 152 -0.21 -26.95 2.30
C ILE A 152 -1.26 -28.04 2.48
N ARG A 153 -2.28 -27.79 3.29
CA ARG A 153 -3.40 -28.70 3.60
C ARG A 153 -4.75 -28.00 3.56
N GLY A 154 -4.99 -27.21 2.55
CA GLY A 154 -6.03 -26.20 2.52
C GLY A 154 -5.49 -24.86 3.02
N LEU A 155 -6.35 -23.88 3.18
CA LEU A 155 -5.96 -22.56 3.67
C LEU A 155 -5.34 -22.69 5.08
N CYS A 156 -4.14 -22.12 5.25
CA CYS A 156 -3.48 -22.06 6.55
C CYS A 156 -4.14 -21.02 7.45
N HIS A 157 -5.18 -21.45 8.16
CA HIS A 157 -5.93 -20.61 9.08
C HIS A 157 -6.67 -21.46 10.13
N ASP A 158 -6.77 -21.00 11.38
CA ASP A 158 -7.37 -21.73 12.50
C ASP A 158 -8.82 -22.17 12.28
N GLN A 159 -9.56 -21.40 11.50
CA GLN A 159 -10.98 -21.66 11.22
C GLN A 159 -11.19 -22.33 9.85
N ALA A 160 -10.12 -22.67 9.13
CA ALA A 160 -10.21 -23.38 7.86
C ALA A 160 -10.21 -24.88 8.06
N THR A 161 -10.87 -25.61 7.16
CA THR A 161 -10.82 -27.06 7.14
C THR A 161 -9.45 -27.51 6.62
N SER A 162 -8.75 -28.31 7.43
CA SER A 162 -7.49 -28.93 7.01
C SER A 162 -7.77 -30.20 6.22
N PHE A 163 -7.04 -30.40 5.13
CA PHE A 163 -7.05 -31.62 4.34
C PHE A 163 -5.84 -32.48 4.72
N PRO A 164 -5.88 -33.82 4.53
CA PRO A 164 -4.69 -34.65 4.66
C PRO A 164 -3.58 -34.18 3.72
N ALA A 165 -2.34 -34.25 4.18
CA ALA A 165 -1.18 -34.01 3.30
C ALA A 165 -1.16 -35.10 2.21
N GLN A 166 -0.96 -34.66 0.98
CA GLN A 166 -0.79 -35.57 -0.16
C GLN A 166 0.65 -36.01 -0.29
#